data_147842a687f4f9a4a4431f9e6e496387
#
_entry.id   147842a687f4f9a4a4431f9e6e496387
#
_cell.length_a   1.000
_cell.length_b   1.000
_cell.length_c   1.000
_cell.angle_alpha   90.00
_cell.angle_beta   90.00
_cell.angle_gamma   90.00
#
_symmetry.space_group_name_H-M   'P 1'
#
loop_
_entity.id
_entity.type
_entity.pdbx_description
1 polymer ?
#
loop_
_entity_poly.entity_id
_entity_poly.type
_entity_poly.pdbx_seq_one_letter_code
_entity_poly.pdbx_strand_id
1 'polypeptide(L)'
;MSKSLGNFFTVRDISKEYDLQVLRFFMLSAHYRNPINFSHDLMEAAKNGLDRIITAVTNLTHLEKSAKDSAMTEDEKKVIDSTKDIYGKFEAAMDDDFNTADAISAVFELVKLANSNSSEDNTKEYITALKESIVTLADILGLKVIKEEELLDEDIEALIACLLYTS
;
A
#
# COMPACT_ATOMS: atom_id res chain seq x y z
N MET A 1 1.09 24.40 17.95
CA MET A 1 1.71 23.61 19.03
C MET A 1 2.64 24.48 19.83
N SER A 2 2.50 24.53 21.13
CA SER A 2 3.38 25.30 22.02
C SER A 2 3.93 24.38 23.10
N LYS A 3 5.25 24.44 23.35
CA LYS A 3 5.90 23.66 24.40
C LYS A 3 5.33 23.94 25.80
N SER A 4 4.83 25.17 26.03
CA SER A 4 4.27 25.59 27.31
C SER A 4 2.87 25.05 27.62
N LEU A 5 2.16 24.49 26.63
CA LEU A 5 0.81 23.97 26.78
C LEU A 5 0.72 22.43 26.81
N GLY A 6 1.86 21.72 26.82
CA GLY A 6 1.88 20.25 26.83
C GLY A 6 1.38 19.58 25.54
N ASN A 7 1.08 20.37 24.49
CA ASN A 7 0.55 19.92 23.19
C ASN A 7 1.66 19.66 22.17
N PHE A 8 2.86 19.30 22.62
CA PHE A 8 4.00 19.09 21.75
C PHE A 8 4.30 17.59 21.66
N PHE A 9 4.02 17.01 20.52
CA PHE A 9 4.41 15.63 20.21
C PHE A 9 5.67 15.64 19.37
N THR A 10 6.67 14.86 19.76
CA THR A 10 7.85 14.62 18.93
C THR A 10 7.61 13.41 18.03
N VAL A 11 8.35 13.31 16.91
CA VAL A 11 8.34 12.10 16.06
C VAL A 11 8.67 10.85 16.90
N ARG A 12 9.56 10.99 17.90
CA ARG A 12 9.92 9.91 18.83
C ARG A 12 8.74 9.48 19.72
N ASP A 13 7.85 10.40 20.10
CA ASP A 13 6.66 10.05 20.88
C ASP A 13 5.64 9.34 20.00
N ILE A 14 5.44 9.83 18.77
CA ILE A 14 4.55 9.21 17.79
C ILE A 14 5.04 7.80 17.41
N SER A 15 6.36 7.58 17.25
CA SER A 15 6.92 6.26 16.89
C SER A 15 6.75 5.17 17.95
N LYS A 16 6.33 5.52 19.16
CA LYS A 16 5.98 4.53 20.21
C LYS A 16 4.57 3.96 20.03
N GLU A 17 3.69 4.68 19.33
CA GLU A 17 2.29 4.34 19.14
C GLU A 17 1.97 3.91 17.70
N TYR A 18 2.69 4.48 16.74
CA TYR A 18 2.46 4.26 15.31
C TYR A 18 3.77 3.90 14.58
N ASP A 19 3.65 3.05 13.57
CA ASP A 19 4.74 2.84 12.61
C ASP A 19 5.06 4.16 11.89
N LEU A 20 6.34 4.41 11.65
CA LEU A 20 6.80 5.60 10.94
C LEU A 20 6.30 5.68 9.48
N GLN A 21 5.92 4.55 8.88
CA GLN A 21 5.26 4.53 7.57
C GLN A 21 3.86 5.17 7.63
N VAL A 22 3.12 4.97 8.74
CA VAL A 22 1.83 5.64 8.96
C VAL A 22 2.03 7.15 9.07
N LEU A 23 3.05 7.59 9.83
CA LEU A 23 3.39 9.01 9.92
C LEU A 23 3.77 9.58 8.56
N ARG A 24 4.58 8.86 7.76
CA ARG A 24 4.93 9.26 6.39
C ARG A 24 3.67 9.42 5.53
N PHE A 25 2.80 8.42 5.53
CA PHE A 25 1.54 8.47 4.79
C PHE A 25 0.67 9.65 5.21
N PHE A 26 0.55 9.89 6.52
CA PHE A 26 -0.17 11.05 7.07
C PHE A 26 0.40 12.38 6.52
N MET A 27 1.72 12.54 6.56
CA MET A 27 2.38 13.77 6.05
C MET A 27 2.17 13.97 4.55
N LEU A 28 2.17 12.89 3.76
CA LEU A 28 1.96 12.93 2.31
C LEU A 28 0.48 13.11 1.92
N SER A 29 -0.46 12.84 2.84
CA SER A 29 -1.91 12.98 2.59
C SER A 29 -2.38 14.43 2.51
N ALA A 30 -1.51 15.39 2.79
CA ALA A 30 -1.79 16.82 2.64
C ALA A 30 -0.69 17.47 1.81
N HIS A 31 -1.05 18.51 1.05
CA HIS A 31 -0.07 19.30 0.32
C HIS A 31 0.91 19.96 1.29
N TYR A 32 2.22 19.88 1.03
CA TYR A 32 3.28 20.33 1.94
C TYR A 32 3.23 21.81 2.32
N ARG A 33 2.57 22.65 1.52
CA ARG A 33 2.36 24.10 1.83
C ARG A 33 1.21 24.33 2.81
N ASN A 34 0.36 23.33 3.04
CA ASN A 34 -0.78 23.49 3.93
C ASN A 34 -0.39 23.12 5.37
N PRO A 35 -0.88 23.88 6.38
CA PRO A 35 -0.69 23.48 7.77
C PRO A 35 -1.43 22.16 8.02
N ILE A 36 -0.74 21.19 8.64
CA ILE A 36 -1.31 19.91 9.03
C ILE A 36 -1.63 19.95 10.52
N ASN A 37 -2.88 19.64 10.88
CA ASN A 37 -3.28 19.43 12.26
C ASN A 37 -3.02 17.97 12.63
N PHE A 38 -2.25 17.75 13.68
CA PHE A 38 -2.04 16.41 14.23
C PHE A 38 -3.14 16.07 15.21
N SER A 39 -3.81 14.95 15.00
CA SER A 39 -4.76 14.33 15.94
C SER A 39 -4.68 12.82 15.85
N HIS A 40 -5.07 12.13 16.93
CA HIS A 40 -5.14 10.67 16.95
C HIS A 40 -6.07 10.14 15.86
N ASP A 41 -7.25 10.74 15.68
CA ASP A 41 -8.22 10.33 14.66
C ASP A 41 -7.65 10.42 13.22
N LEU A 42 -6.86 11.46 12.94
CA LEU A 42 -6.22 11.61 11.62
C LEU A 42 -5.09 10.60 11.42
N MET A 43 -4.37 10.24 12.47
CA MET A 43 -3.37 9.17 12.41
C MET A 43 -4.01 7.81 12.19
N GLU A 44 -5.13 7.50 12.86
CA GLU A 44 -5.89 6.27 12.60
C GLU A 44 -6.46 6.23 11.18
N ALA A 45 -6.96 7.36 10.67
CA ALA A 45 -7.40 7.45 9.28
C ALA A 45 -6.25 7.20 8.29
N ALA A 46 -5.06 7.75 8.57
CA ALA A 46 -3.87 7.51 7.76
C ALA A 46 -3.41 6.06 7.80
N LYS A 47 -3.43 5.43 8.98
CA LYS A 47 -3.15 4.01 9.16
C LYS A 47 -4.10 3.15 8.34
N ASN A 48 -5.41 3.38 8.46
CA ASN A 48 -6.41 2.65 7.69
C ASN A 48 -6.23 2.85 6.16
N GLY A 49 -5.82 4.05 5.74
CA GLY A 49 -5.50 4.34 4.34
C GLY A 49 -4.32 3.52 3.84
N LEU A 50 -3.21 3.51 4.57
CA LEU A 50 -2.02 2.73 4.23
C LEU A 50 -2.31 1.22 4.27
N ASP A 51 -3.03 0.74 5.28
CA ASP A 51 -3.40 -0.67 5.43
C ASP A 51 -4.25 -1.17 4.25
N ARG A 52 -5.09 -0.32 3.65
CA ARG A 52 -5.84 -0.66 2.44
C ARG A 52 -4.93 -0.94 1.25
N ILE A 53 -3.88 -0.14 1.06
CA ILE A 53 -2.90 -0.35 -0.01
C ILE A 53 -2.11 -1.64 0.25
N ILE A 54 -1.61 -1.83 1.47
CA ILE A 54 -0.88 -3.03 1.88
C ILE A 54 -1.74 -4.29 1.68
N THR A 55 -3.02 -4.25 2.09
CA THR A 55 -3.96 -5.37 1.93
C THR A 55 -4.16 -5.71 0.45
N ALA A 56 -4.31 -4.71 -0.42
CA ALA A 56 -4.46 -4.96 -1.85
C ALA A 56 -3.21 -5.64 -2.44
N VAL A 57 -2.01 -5.17 -2.11
CA VAL A 57 -0.74 -5.79 -2.54
C VAL A 57 -0.60 -7.20 -1.99
N THR A 58 -0.97 -7.43 -0.73
CA THR A 58 -0.95 -8.77 -0.11
C THR A 58 -1.90 -9.72 -0.82
N ASN A 59 -3.13 -9.29 -1.11
CA ASN A 59 -4.11 -10.09 -1.85
C ASN A 59 -3.61 -10.45 -3.25
N LEU A 60 -3.03 -9.49 -4.00
CA LEU A 60 -2.44 -9.76 -5.30
C LEU A 60 -1.27 -10.75 -5.21
N THR A 61 -0.45 -10.67 -4.15
CA THR A 61 0.64 -11.62 -3.89
C THR A 61 0.11 -13.04 -3.64
N HIS A 62 -1.03 -13.17 -2.94
CA HIS A 62 -1.68 -14.47 -2.77
C HIS A 62 -2.27 -15.01 -4.07
N LEU A 63 -2.97 -14.17 -4.84
CA LEU A 63 -3.49 -14.55 -6.15
C LEU A 63 -2.39 -14.96 -7.13
N GLU A 64 -1.25 -14.28 -7.11
CA GLU A 64 -0.09 -14.61 -7.95
C GLU A 64 0.43 -16.04 -7.73
N LYS A 65 0.35 -16.55 -6.46
CA LYS A 65 0.78 -17.91 -6.12
C LYS A 65 -0.15 -19.00 -6.71
N SER A 66 -1.44 -18.67 -6.91
CA SER A 66 -2.46 -19.59 -7.44
C SER A 66 -2.85 -19.32 -8.90
N ALA A 67 -2.38 -18.22 -9.48
CA ALA A 67 -2.74 -17.77 -10.82
C ALA A 67 -2.25 -18.71 -11.93
N LYS A 68 -2.94 -18.70 -13.06
CA LYS A 68 -2.62 -19.52 -14.24
C LYS A 68 -1.31 -19.07 -14.89
N ASP A 69 -0.40 -20.00 -15.11
CA ASP A 69 0.86 -19.75 -15.82
C ASP A 69 0.62 -19.76 -17.34
N SER A 70 0.01 -18.72 -17.85
CA SER A 70 -0.33 -18.52 -19.26
C SER A 70 -0.17 -17.04 -19.63
N ALA A 71 -0.09 -16.76 -20.94
CA ALA A 71 -0.02 -15.39 -21.45
C ALA A 71 -1.32 -14.62 -21.14
N MET A 72 -1.20 -13.31 -20.94
CA MET A 72 -2.33 -12.42 -20.72
C MET A 72 -3.39 -12.52 -21.83
N THR A 73 -4.64 -12.53 -21.42
CA THR A 73 -5.78 -12.42 -22.33
C THR A 73 -5.92 -10.98 -22.88
N GLU A 74 -6.67 -10.80 -23.96
CA GLU A 74 -6.92 -9.48 -24.53
C GLU A 74 -7.69 -8.55 -23.59
N ASP A 75 -8.56 -9.09 -22.73
CA ASP A 75 -9.30 -8.30 -21.75
C ASP A 75 -8.39 -7.86 -20.60
N GLU A 76 -7.48 -8.72 -20.13
CA GLU A 76 -6.46 -8.38 -19.15
C GLU A 76 -5.52 -7.28 -19.68
N LYS A 77 -5.09 -7.36 -20.92
CA LYS A 77 -4.27 -6.31 -21.57
C LYS A 77 -4.97 -4.96 -21.57
N LYS A 78 -6.28 -4.91 -21.87
CA LYS A 78 -7.06 -3.66 -21.80
C LYS A 78 -7.07 -3.05 -20.41
N VAL A 79 -7.18 -3.89 -19.36
CA VAL A 79 -7.12 -3.40 -17.98
C VAL A 79 -5.73 -2.85 -17.68
N ILE A 80 -4.66 -3.54 -18.07
CA ILE A 80 -3.29 -3.03 -17.90
C ILE A 80 -3.08 -1.73 -18.72
N ASP A 81 -3.61 -1.63 -19.92
CA ASP A 81 -3.53 -0.38 -20.69
C ASP A 81 -4.23 0.79 -19.96
N SER A 82 -5.33 0.53 -19.27
CA SER A 82 -6.01 1.58 -18.48
C SER A 82 -5.20 2.08 -17.28
N THR A 83 -4.21 1.32 -16.80
CA THR A 83 -3.32 1.81 -15.74
C THR A 83 -2.46 2.98 -16.21
N LYS A 84 -2.19 3.12 -17.51
CA LYS A 84 -1.41 4.22 -18.08
C LYS A 84 -2.04 5.58 -17.82
N ASP A 85 -3.37 5.66 -17.89
CA ASP A 85 -4.09 6.90 -17.59
C ASP A 85 -3.94 7.29 -16.11
N ILE A 86 -3.89 6.29 -15.23
CA ILE A 86 -3.69 6.52 -13.78
C ILE A 86 -2.25 6.94 -13.50
N TYR A 87 -1.26 6.35 -14.20
CA TYR A 87 0.12 6.81 -14.16
C TYR A 87 0.24 8.28 -14.60
N GLY A 88 -0.43 8.65 -15.69
CA GLY A 88 -0.46 10.04 -16.16
C GLY A 88 -1.07 11.01 -15.13
N LYS A 89 -2.09 10.59 -14.39
CA LYS A 89 -2.64 11.39 -13.27
C LYS A 89 -1.63 11.54 -12.14
N PHE A 90 -0.92 10.47 -11.78
CA PHE A 90 0.11 10.50 -10.75
C PHE A 90 1.25 11.45 -11.16
N GLU A 91 1.75 11.35 -12.37
CA GLU A 91 2.80 12.24 -12.92
C GLU A 91 2.34 13.69 -12.90
N ALA A 92 1.13 13.97 -13.40
CA ALA A 92 0.57 15.32 -13.40
C ALA A 92 0.46 15.92 -11.99
N ALA A 93 0.05 15.10 -11.00
CA ALA A 93 -0.01 15.53 -9.60
C ALA A 93 1.39 15.83 -9.03
N MET A 94 2.40 15.02 -9.35
CA MET A 94 3.77 15.25 -8.90
C MET A 94 4.42 16.44 -9.59
N ASP A 95 4.09 16.70 -10.85
CA ASP A 95 4.54 17.87 -11.62
C ASP A 95 3.87 19.16 -11.15
N ASP A 96 2.65 19.07 -10.60
CA ASP A 96 1.94 20.19 -9.98
C ASP A 96 2.43 20.42 -8.54
N ASP A 97 3.66 20.93 -8.43
CA ASP A 97 4.26 21.35 -7.16
C ASP A 97 4.28 20.23 -6.09
N PHE A 98 4.58 19.01 -6.50
CA PHE A 98 4.59 17.83 -5.61
C PHE A 98 3.28 17.65 -4.83
N ASN A 99 2.15 17.69 -5.51
CA ASN A 99 0.83 17.43 -4.92
C ASN A 99 0.67 15.96 -4.56
N THR A 100 1.30 15.57 -3.45
CA THR A 100 1.31 14.17 -2.97
C THR A 100 -0.07 13.68 -2.56
N ALA A 101 -1.00 14.57 -2.19
CA ALA A 101 -2.37 14.18 -1.86
C ALA A 101 -3.11 13.64 -3.10
N ASP A 102 -2.99 14.30 -4.25
CA ASP A 102 -3.57 13.82 -5.51
C ASP A 102 -2.79 12.60 -6.05
N ALA A 103 -1.47 12.56 -5.87
CA ALA A 103 -0.67 11.38 -6.20
C ALA A 103 -1.12 10.13 -5.42
N ILE A 104 -1.41 10.25 -4.12
CA ILE A 104 -1.99 9.16 -3.30
C ILE A 104 -3.38 8.77 -3.83
N SER A 105 -4.18 9.73 -4.30
CA SER A 105 -5.48 9.43 -4.90
C SER A 105 -5.34 8.54 -6.14
N ALA A 106 -4.32 8.78 -6.98
CA ALA A 106 -4.01 7.91 -8.12
C ALA A 106 -3.61 6.49 -7.67
N VAL A 107 -2.84 6.35 -6.58
CA VAL A 107 -2.53 5.03 -5.99
C VAL A 107 -3.82 4.32 -5.57
N PHE A 108 -4.77 5.00 -4.95
CA PHE A 108 -6.07 4.41 -4.59
C PHE A 108 -6.93 4.04 -5.81
N GLU A 109 -6.82 4.78 -6.92
CA GLU A 109 -7.47 4.39 -8.18
C GLU A 109 -6.91 3.06 -8.69
N LEU A 110 -5.57 2.85 -8.64
CA LEU A 110 -4.96 1.56 -8.99
C LEU A 110 -5.41 0.43 -8.06
N VAL A 111 -5.46 0.68 -6.75
CA VAL A 111 -5.95 -0.30 -5.77
C VAL A 111 -7.41 -0.69 -6.08
N LYS A 112 -8.26 0.29 -6.40
CA LYS A 112 -9.65 0.03 -6.79
C LYS A 112 -9.73 -0.77 -8.08
N LEU A 113 -8.94 -0.40 -9.10
CA LEU A 113 -8.87 -1.12 -10.38
C LEU A 113 -8.47 -2.58 -10.16
N ALA A 114 -7.40 -2.80 -9.40
CA ALA A 114 -6.90 -4.13 -9.08
C ALA A 114 -7.94 -4.97 -8.35
N ASN A 115 -8.52 -4.45 -7.25
CA ASN A 115 -9.53 -5.18 -6.47
C ASN A 115 -10.80 -5.52 -7.28
N SER A 116 -11.15 -4.71 -8.29
CA SER A 116 -12.33 -4.93 -9.10
C SER A 116 -12.11 -5.90 -10.26
N ASN A 117 -10.86 -6.13 -10.66
CA ASN A 117 -10.52 -6.90 -11.87
C ASN A 117 -9.59 -8.10 -11.59
N SER A 118 -9.25 -8.39 -10.31
CA SER A 118 -8.43 -9.54 -9.95
C SER A 118 -9.26 -10.70 -9.42
N SER A 119 -8.96 -11.90 -9.87
CA SER A 119 -9.56 -13.15 -9.40
C SER A 119 -8.56 -14.32 -9.54
N GLU A 120 -8.90 -15.48 -9.00
CA GLU A 120 -8.10 -16.71 -9.14
C GLU A 120 -8.04 -17.24 -10.58
N ASP A 121 -8.95 -16.77 -11.45
CA ASP A 121 -9.00 -17.15 -12.86
C ASP A 121 -8.02 -16.39 -13.74
N ASN A 122 -7.44 -15.32 -13.25
CA ASN A 122 -6.52 -14.48 -14.01
C ASN A 122 -5.15 -15.13 -14.23
N THR A 123 -4.43 -14.60 -15.22
CA THR A 123 -3.07 -15.02 -15.52
C THR A 123 -2.08 -14.44 -14.53
N LYS A 124 -0.99 -15.18 -14.25
CA LYS A 124 0.07 -14.74 -13.35
C LYS A 124 0.71 -13.44 -13.81
N GLU A 125 0.99 -13.33 -15.11
CA GLU A 125 1.57 -12.14 -15.72
C GLU A 125 0.71 -10.89 -15.46
N TYR A 126 -0.62 -11.01 -15.58
CA TYR A 126 -1.56 -9.93 -15.29
C TYR A 126 -1.57 -9.52 -13.82
N ILE A 127 -1.66 -10.49 -12.90
CA ILE A 127 -1.65 -10.21 -11.46
C ILE A 127 -0.33 -9.56 -11.03
N THR A 128 0.80 -10.05 -11.55
CA THR A 128 2.11 -9.46 -11.29
C THR A 128 2.16 -8.00 -11.79
N ALA A 129 1.69 -7.72 -13.01
CA ALA A 129 1.68 -6.38 -13.57
C ALA A 129 0.82 -5.38 -12.74
N LEU A 130 -0.35 -5.82 -12.27
CA LEU A 130 -1.18 -4.99 -11.37
C LEU A 130 -0.49 -4.71 -10.04
N LYS A 131 0.11 -5.73 -9.43
CA LYS A 131 0.87 -5.58 -8.18
C LYS A 131 2.03 -4.61 -8.35
N GLU A 132 2.85 -4.80 -9.38
CA GLU A 132 4.00 -3.94 -9.67
C GLU A 132 3.57 -2.49 -9.94
N SER A 133 2.43 -2.27 -10.59
CA SER A 133 1.88 -0.94 -10.81
C SER A 133 1.64 -0.20 -9.50
N ILE A 134 1.01 -0.84 -8.51
CA ILE A 134 0.75 -0.23 -7.19
C ILE A 134 2.06 -0.02 -6.43
N VAL A 135 2.93 -1.03 -6.40
CA VAL A 135 4.21 -0.98 -5.68
C VAL A 135 5.10 0.13 -6.22
N THR A 136 5.18 0.28 -7.54
CA THR A 136 6.02 1.32 -8.18
C THR A 136 5.60 2.73 -7.75
N LEU A 137 4.30 3.06 -7.81
CA LEU A 137 3.83 4.38 -7.40
C LEU A 137 3.97 4.61 -5.89
N ALA A 138 3.73 3.58 -5.08
CA ALA A 138 3.94 3.65 -3.64
C ALA A 138 5.42 3.86 -3.28
N ASP A 139 6.34 3.20 -3.99
CA ASP A 139 7.78 3.32 -3.77
C ASP A 139 8.32 4.71 -4.11
N ILE A 140 7.81 5.35 -5.17
CA ILE A 140 8.12 6.76 -5.50
C ILE A 140 7.79 7.68 -4.31
N LEU A 141 6.71 7.40 -3.59
CA LEU A 141 6.32 8.13 -2.37
C LEU A 141 7.09 7.65 -1.11
N GLY A 142 7.94 6.64 -1.25
CA GLY A 142 8.69 6.01 -0.15
C GLY A 142 7.80 5.24 0.82
N LEU A 143 6.66 4.74 0.35
CA LEU A 143 5.73 3.92 1.12
C LEU A 143 6.07 2.44 0.94
N LYS A 144 6.44 1.78 2.02
CA LYS A 144 6.67 0.33 2.02
C LYS A 144 5.33 -0.39 2.11
N VAL A 145 4.88 -0.97 0.99
CA VAL A 145 3.59 -1.65 0.88
C VAL A 145 3.69 -3.17 0.73
N ILE A 146 4.91 -3.68 0.56
CA ILE A 146 5.18 -5.12 0.63
C ILE A 146 5.47 -5.45 2.08
N LYS A 147 4.67 -6.34 2.68
CA LYS A 147 5.04 -6.96 3.96
C LYS A 147 6.20 -7.91 3.70
N GLU A 148 7.31 -7.70 4.39
CA GLU A 148 8.30 -8.77 4.54
C GLU A 148 7.56 -9.94 5.19
N GLU A 149 7.64 -11.14 4.57
CA GLU A 149 7.17 -12.35 5.25
C GLU A 149 7.99 -12.42 6.53
N GLU A 150 7.34 -12.23 7.69
CA GLU A 150 7.95 -12.60 8.95
C GLU A 150 8.25 -14.08 8.81
N LEU A 151 9.55 -14.42 8.70
CA LEU A 151 9.99 -15.79 8.83
C LEU A 151 9.44 -16.22 10.20
N LEU A 152 8.43 -17.08 10.17
CA LEU A 152 7.93 -17.72 11.38
C LEU A 152 9.16 -18.28 12.07
N ASP A 153 9.37 -17.91 13.33
CA ASP A 153 10.47 -18.41 14.13
C ASP A 153 10.52 -19.94 13.94
N GLU A 154 11.70 -20.49 13.66
CA GLU A 154 11.86 -21.95 13.41
C GLU A 154 11.15 -22.78 14.49
N ASP A 155 11.05 -22.24 15.71
CA ASP A 155 10.33 -22.84 16.84
C ASP A 155 8.81 -22.90 16.61
N ILE A 156 8.21 -21.92 15.91
CA ILE A 156 6.77 -21.88 15.59
C ILE A 156 6.47 -22.87 14.45
N GLU A 157 7.33 -22.97 13.44
CA GLU A 157 7.19 -23.97 12.38
C GLU A 157 7.31 -25.40 12.93
N ALA A 158 8.24 -25.63 13.88
CA ALA A 158 8.38 -26.91 14.56
C ALA A 158 7.14 -27.26 15.40
N LEU A 159 6.52 -26.30 16.07
CA LEU A 159 5.27 -26.47 16.83
C LEU A 159 4.09 -26.80 15.92
N ILE A 160 3.96 -26.13 14.78
CA ILE A 160 2.92 -26.41 13.78
C ILE A 160 3.09 -27.82 13.22
N ALA A 161 4.31 -28.22 12.87
CA ALA A 161 4.62 -29.56 12.40
C ALA A 161 4.28 -30.61 13.47
N CYS A 162 4.60 -30.38 14.74
CA CYS A 162 4.28 -31.25 15.85
C CYS A 162 2.76 -31.44 16.04
N LEU A 163 1.96 -30.39 15.89
CA LEU A 163 0.49 -30.45 15.99
C LEU A 163 -0.15 -31.21 14.84
N LEU A 164 0.41 -31.13 13.63
CA LEU A 164 -0.09 -31.86 12.45
C LEU A 164 0.23 -33.36 12.49
N TYR A 165 1.29 -33.79 13.20
CA TYR A 165 1.67 -35.19 13.34
C TYR A 165 1.01 -35.91 14.54
N THR A 166 0.27 -35.20 15.39
CA THR A 166 -0.41 -35.74 16.59
C THR A 166 -1.93 -35.84 16.45
N SER A 167 -2.46 -35.70 15.22
CA SER A 167 -3.90 -35.87 14.89
C SER A 167 -4.19 -37.22 14.25
#